data_890145dc6979e5aacee4cd88c854cde6
#
_entry.id   890145dc6979e5aacee4cd88c854cde6
#
_cell.length_a   1.000
_cell.length_b   1.000
_cell.length_c   1.000
_cell.angle_alpha   90.00
_cell.angle_beta   90.00
_cell.angle_gamma   90.00
#
_symmetry.space_group_name_H-M   'P 1'
#
loop_
_entity.id
_entity.type
_entity.pdbx_description
1 polymer ?
#
loop_
_entity_poly.entity_id
_entity_poly.type
_entity_poly.pdbx_seq_one_letter_code
_entity_poly.pdbx_strand_id
1 'polypeptide(L)'
;MAIDAGENLAASSFAAWAGRVAELCDLVAGLEPLADELGLPPARDAAWHGALFGKLRPQVAREPVLVAAVCGGTNTGKSLITNTLVGTEISRSLPEAARTIHPVASLPRGLAARGDLAGLFPGFEPVPWTSEEDALDATRADVLVWREDASGRQPEQLVILDTPDIDGTLRENWHRAELVRDAADVLVAVLTQQKYNDAAVREFFVAAAAAGKTVIVVFNMVDWPRQRERLAGWLATFTAETGVAPAAVYAVPHDFAAAEAGRITLHALPELSPDGSDVPLDERLAGSDFDALKRQAMAGAMRVVLDPRQGVAAWLDAVAGRAGEWQRSLAVLEQEAKVRVELPAAPREIVWQEIWGWLEPRRSSLDLAVSRVYRAAGSGLVWTARRLGLARTAAEKRDDFAAVELQRLTTALSDFIERLEDACRRDERLASLLGPRLASPERTDWYADLTKRHAALPLVSDGYRGFVRSELDRFASENPGLVKFIVTGLNVGAVARPVVTLSLLGAGAALVPAAGAGAGAAGGLSVLVHQMGDYVVWAAAPLVGEGALGLAFAGVRTLIERLFAGWSAERSRILVDTLHDVVLGDGVEELGRLAAAARRPEVARVRQLLSDCGRECHA
;
A
#
# COMPACT_ATOMS: atom_id res chain seq x y z
N MET A 1 22.57 -9.18 -39.44
CA MET A 1 21.73 -10.09 -38.61
C MET A 1 20.81 -9.20 -37.80
N ALA A 2 19.70 -8.80 -38.42
CA ALA A 2 18.68 -7.93 -37.88
C ALA A 2 17.76 -8.80 -37.01
N ILE A 3 17.63 -8.44 -35.72
CA ILE A 3 16.67 -9.05 -34.83
C ILE A 3 15.34 -8.36 -35.08
N ASP A 4 14.47 -9.13 -35.70
CA ASP A 4 13.06 -8.83 -35.93
C ASP A 4 12.33 -8.88 -34.57
N ALA A 5 12.12 -7.73 -33.98
CA ALA A 5 11.30 -7.56 -32.78
C ALA A 5 9.96 -6.92 -33.14
N GLY A 6 9.28 -7.59 -34.07
CA GLY A 6 7.86 -7.39 -34.35
C GLY A 6 7.04 -8.26 -33.37
N GLU A 7 7.05 -7.99 -32.08
CA GLU A 7 6.01 -8.51 -31.18
C GLU A 7 4.69 -7.87 -31.58
N ASN A 8 3.91 -8.64 -32.32
CA ASN A 8 2.49 -8.47 -32.54
C ASN A 8 1.79 -8.27 -31.19
N LEU A 9 1.58 -7.01 -30.80
CA LEU A 9 0.60 -6.65 -29.79
C LEU A 9 -0.77 -6.98 -30.37
N ALA A 10 -1.15 -8.26 -30.33
CA ALA A 10 -2.52 -8.68 -30.53
C ALA A 10 -3.37 -7.81 -29.59
N ALA A 11 -4.31 -7.04 -30.15
CA ALA A 11 -5.22 -6.21 -29.39
C ALA A 11 -5.81 -7.08 -28.27
N SER A 12 -5.50 -6.75 -26.99
CA SER A 12 -5.99 -7.54 -25.89
C SER A 12 -7.51 -7.53 -25.92
N SER A 13 -8.14 -8.68 -25.66
CA SER A 13 -9.60 -8.75 -25.61
C SER A 13 -10.15 -7.73 -24.59
N PHE A 14 -11.36 -7.23 -24.83
CA PHE A 14 -12.04 -6.35 -23.87
C PHE A 14 -12.03 -6.94 -22.45
N ALA A 15 -12.21 -8.25 -22.31
CA ALA A 15 -12.17 -8.95 -21.02
C ALA A 15 -10.83 -8.79 -20.30
N ALA A 16 -9.70 -8.88 -21.02
CA ALA A 16 -8.38 -8.70 -20.43
C ALA A 16 -8.14 -7.23 -20.00
N TRP A 17 -8.61 -6.27 -20.81
CA TRP A 17 -8.57 -4.86 -20.47
C TRP A 17 -9.46 -4.54 -19.27
N ALA A 18 -10.69 -5.04 -19.25
CA ALA A 18 -11.64 -4.89 -18.14
C ALA A 18 -11.07 -5.44 -16.83
N GLY A 19 -10.39 -6.59 -16.87
CA GLY A 19 -9.71 -7.16 -15.72
C GLY A 19 -8.62 -6.23 -15.16
N ARG A 20 -7.84 -5.57 -16.02
CA ARG A 20 -6.84 -4.58 -15.60
C ARG A 20 -7.47 -3.33 -14.98
N VAL A 21 -8.56 -2.84 -15.54
CA VAL A 21 -9.30 -1.69 -14.98
C VAL A 21 -9.91 -2.05 -13.63
N ALA A 22 -10.46 -3.25 -13.47
CA ALA A 22 -10.98 -3.72 -12.19
C ALA A 22 -9.87 -3.81 -11.14
N GLU A 23 -8.73 -4.40 -11.48
CA GLU A 23 -7.54 -4.45 -10.61
C GLU A 23 -7.07 -3.04 -10.24
N LEU A 24 -7.05 -2.10 -11.20
CA LEU A 24 -6.71 -0.70 -10.95
C LEU A 24 -7.65 -0.07 -9.92
N CYS A 25 -8.96 -0.29 -10.05
CA CYS A 25 -9.95 0.21 -9.10
C CYS A 25 -9.68 -0.32 -7.69
N ASP A 26 -9.47 -1.63 -7.55
CA ASP A 26 -9.29 -2.26 -6.24
C ASP A 26 -7.99 -1.78 -5.56
N LEU A 27 -6.91 -1.66 -6.32
CA LEU A 27 -5.64 -1.13 -5.81
C LEU A 27 -5.72 0.34 -5.40
N VAL A 28 -6.36 1.18 -6.21
CA VAL A 28 -6.55 2.60 -5.90
C VAL A 28 -7.40 2.76 -4.64
N ALA A 29 -8.52 2.03 -4.53
CA ALA A 29 -9.37 2.04 -3.34
C ALA A 29 -8.60 1.58 -2.08
N GLY A 30 -7.69 0.61 -2.21
CA GLY A 30 -6.82 0.16 -1.14
C GLY A 30 -5.78 1.19 -0.70
N LEU A 31 -5.42 2.14 -1.57
CA LEU A 31 -4.46 3.20 -1.27
C LEU A 31 -5.10 4.49 -0.73
N GLU A 32 -6.41 4.70 -0.89
CA GLU A 32 -7.11 5.90 -0.43
C GLU A 32 -6.95 6.16 1.08
N PRO A 33 -7.14 5.17 1.99
CA PRO A 33 -6.96 5.41 3.41
C PRO A 33 -5.55 5.90 3.77
N LEU A 34 -4.53 5.37 3.06
CA LEU A 34 -3.15 5.79 3.24
C LEU A 34 -2.92 7.23 2.76
N ALA A 35 -3.56 7.63 1.67
CA ALA A 35 -3.49 9.00 1.16
C ALA A 35 -4.14 10.00 2.15
N ASP A 36 -5.26 9.62 2.77
CA ASP A 36 -5.93 10.40 3.80
C ASP A 36 -5.02 10.57 5.04
N GLU A 37 -4.36 9.51 5.50
CA GLU A 37 -3.39 9.56 6.60
C GLU A 37 -2.17 10.43 6.27
N LEU A 38 -1.77 10.48 5.00
CA LEU A 38 -0.71 11.38 4.53
C LEU A 38 -1.17 12.85 4.43
N GLY A 39 -2.44 13.15 4.70
CA GLY A 39 -3.02 14.48 4.65
C GLY A 39 -3.21 15.00 3.23
N LEU A 40 -3.47 14.13 2.26
CA LEU A 40 -3.87 14.51 0.92
C LEU A 40 -5.36 14.86 0.87
N PRO A 41 -5.79 15.72 -0.09
CA PRO A 41 -7.21 15.93 -0.34
C PRO A 41 -7.90 14.60 -0.68
N PRO A 42 -9.17 14.39 -0.24
CA PRO A 42 -9.90 13.17 -0.51
C PRO A 42 -9.95 12.83 -2.00
N ALA A 43 -9.56 11.62 -2.36
CA ALA A 43 -9.50 11.16 -3.76
C ALA A 43 -10.87 11.27 -4.47
N ARG A 44 -11.97 11.09 -3.73
CA ARG A 44 -13.36 11.21 -4.21
C ARG A 44 -13.71 12.58 -4.79
N ASP A 45 -12.98 13.65 -4.43
CA ASP A 45 -13.23 14.99 -4.92
C ASP A 45 -12.55 15.26 -6.28
N ALA A 46 -11.70 14.33 -6.72
CA ALA A 46 -10.98 14.43 -7.98
C ALA A 46 -11.82 13.91 -9.16
N ALA A 47 -11.71 14.57 -10.32
CA ALA A 47 -12.43 14.18 -11.54
C ALA A 47 -12.11 12.75 -11.99
N TRP A 48 -10.84 12.31 -11.82
CA TRP A 48 -10.42 10.97 -12.17
C TRP A 48 -11.10 9.89 -11.32
N HIS A 49 -11.42 10.18 -10.06
CA HIS A 49 -12.12 9.26 -9.19
C HIS A 49 -13.54 9.00 -9.68
N GLY A 50 -14.28 10.08 -10.04
CA GLY A 50 -15.60 9.96 -10.67
C GLY A 50 -15.55 9.19 -12.00
N ALA A 51 -14.50 9.38 -12.80
CA ALA A 51 -14.29 8.64 -14.04
C ALA A 51 -14.01 7.14 -13.78
N LEU A 52 -13.13 6.84 -12.82
CA LEU A 52 -12.72 5.47 -12.50
C LEU A 52 -13.83 4.68 -11.81
N PHE A 53 -14.37 5.21 -10.72
CA PHE A 53 -15.34 4.50 -9.88
C PHE A 53 -16.80 4.70 -10.30
N GLY A 54 -17.14 5.88 -10.84
CA GLY A 54 -18.48 6.19 -11.27
C GLY A 54 -18.80 5.75 -12.70
N LYS A 55 -17.80 5.71 -13.59
CA LYS A 55 -18.02 5.35 -15.00
C LYS A 55 -17.38 4.01 -15.39
N LEU A 56 -16.07 3.83 -15.18
CA LEU A 56 -15.37 2.64 -15.64
C LEU A 56 -15.69 1.39 -14.80
N ARG A 57 -15.56 1.47 -13.48
CA ARG A 57 -15.79 0.32 -12.60
C ARG A 57 -17.13 -0.38 -12.79
N PRO A 58 -18.28 0.34 -12.87
CA PRO A 58 -19.57 -0.29 -13.10
C PRO A 58 -19.67 -1.03 -14.43
N GLN A 59 -18.97 -0.57 -15.46
CA GLN A 59 -19.03 -1.17 -16.79
C GLN A 59 -18.09 -2.38 -16.95
N VAL A 60 -16.96 -2.41 -16.25
CA VAL A 60 -16.03 -3.55 -16.29
C VAL A 60 -16.40 -4.66 -15.32
N ALA A 61 -17.22 -4.38 -14.30
CA ALA A 61 -17.65 -5.37 -13.31
C ALA A 61 -18.73 -6.33 -13.83
N ARG A 62 -19.20 -6.16 -15.05
CA ARG A 62 -20.36 -6.85 -15.62
C ARG A 62 -20.02 -7.65 -16.85
N GLU A 63 -20.97 -8.53 -17.24
CA GLU A 63 -20.95 -9.10 -18.59
C GLU A 63 -20.85 -7.97 -19.62
N PRO A 64 -19.91 -8.03 -20.54
CA PRO A 64 -19.68 -6.97 -21.49
C PRO A 64 -20.86 -6.91 -22.50
N VAL A 65 -21.75 -5.94 -22.33
CA VAL A 65 -22.81 -5.63 -23.29
C VAL A 65 -22.59 -4.26 -23.90
N LEU A 66 -22.87 -4.14 -25.18
CA LEU A 66 -22.89 -2.88 -25.91
C LEU A 66 -24.30 -2.28 -25.84
N VAL A 67 -24.42 -1.04 -25.38
CA VAL A 67 -25.67 -0.32 -25.31
C VAL A 67 -25.74 0.66 -26.49
N ALA A 68 -26.59 0.40 -27.45
CA ALA A 68 -26.89 1.28 -28.59
C ALA A 68 -28.22 2.02 -28.36
N ALA A 69 -28.17 3.34 -28.23
CA ALA A 69 -29.33 4.16 -28.01
C ALA A 69 -29.74 4.91 -29.29
N VAL A 70 -30.98 4.76 -29.71
CA VAL A 70 -31.55 5.45 -30.88
C VAL A 70 -32.13 6.79 -30.43
N CYS A 71 -31.45 7.89 -30.78
CA CYS A 71 -31.68 9.23 -30.29
C CYS A 71 -32.09 10.19 -31.42
N GLY A 72 -32.93 11.18 -31.11
CA GLY A 72 -33.30 12.20 -32.10
C GLY A 72 -34.51 13.03 -31.62
N GLY A 73 -34.89 14.01 -32.40
CA GLY A 73 -36.03 14.87 -32.11
C GLY A 73 -37.37 14.17 -32.27
N THR A 74 -38.45 14.91 -31.93
CA THR A 74 -39.84 14.47 -32.09
C THR A 74 -40.15 14.16 -33.56
N ASN A 75 -40.83 13.06 -33.82
CA ASN A 75 -41.27 12.60 -35.14
C ASN A 75 -40.10 12.36 -36.14
N THR A 76 -38.89 12.04 -35.66
CA THR A 76 -37.78 11.66 -36.54
C THR A 76 -37.83 10.19 -36.92
N GLY A 77 -38.70 9.37 -36.34
CA GLY A 77 -38.85 7.94 -36.66
C GLY A 77 -37.93 7.01 -35.85
N LYS A 78 -37.51 7.44 -34.66
CA LYS A 78 -36.65 6.64 -33.73
C LYS A 78 -37.23 5.25 -33.48
N SER A 79 -38.48 5.18 -33.02
CA SER A 79 -39.11 3.89 -32.67
C SER A 79 -39.19 2.94 -33.89
N LEU A 80 -39.44 3.49 -35.10
CA LEU A 80 -39.45 2.69 -36.32
C LEU A 80 -38.07 2.11 -36.66
N ILE A 81 -37.02 2.93 -36.51
CA ILE A 81 -35.64 2.47 -36.68
C ILE A 81 -35.28 1.43 -35.62
N THR A 82 -35.63 1.68 -34.36
CA THR A 82 -35.42 0.74 -33.25
C THR A 82 -36.13 -0.60 -33.53
N ASN A 83 -37.40 -0.59 -33.89
CA ASN A 83 -38.17 -1.80 -34.23
C ASN A 83 -37.54 -2.57 -35.41
N THR A 84 -37.01 -1.83 -36.40
CA THR A 84 -36.33 -2.43 -37.54
C THR A 84 -35.01 -3.13 -37.11
N LEU A 85 -34.23 -2.49 -36.28
CA LEU A 85 -32.96 -3.06 -35.75
C LEU A 85 -33.20 -4.28 -34.83
N VAL A 86 -34.25 -4.23 -34.03
CA VAL A 86 -34.63 -5.36 -33.14
C VAL A 86 -35.34 -6.47 -33.92
N GLY A 87 -35.97 -6.14 -35.05
CA GLY A 87 -36.73 -7.09 -35.88
C GLY A 87 -38.13 -7.42 -35.34
N THR A 88 -38.52 -6.77 -34.25
CA THR A 88 -39.88 -6.87 -33.64
C THR A 88 -40.33 -5.51 -33.13
N GLU A 89 -41.63 -5.30 -33.04
CA GLU A 89 -42.18 -4.06 -32.47
C GLU A 89 -42.00 -4.07 -30.96
N ILE A 90 -41.13 -3.17 -30.46
CA ILE A 90 -40.90 -2.95 -29.03
C ILE A 90 -41.39 -1.59 -28.54
N SER A 91 -41.60 -0.65 -29.47
CA SER A 91 -42.06 0.69 -29.20
C SER A 91 -43.06 1.10 -30.29
N ARG A 92 -44.14 1.71 -29.87
CA ARG A 92 -45.22 2.06 -30.81
C ARG A 92 -44.79 3.22 -31.72
N SER A 93 -44.91 3.01 -33.01
CA SER A 93 -44.67 4.03 -34.04
C SER A 93 -45.98 4.51 -34.63
N LEU A 94 -46.67 5.43 -33.97
CA LEU A 94 -47.91 6.04 -34.48
C LEU A 94 -47.68 7.49 -34.91
N PRO A 95 -48.35 7.94 -36.02
CA PRO A 95 -48.26 9.32 -36.47
C PRO A 95 -48.87 10.33 -35.49
N GLU A 96 -49.79 9.88 -34.65
CA GLU A 96 -50.49 10.71 -33.65
C GLU A 96 -49.78 10.59 -32.31
N ALA A 97 -48.88 11.48 -32.06
CA ALA A 97 -48.34 12.02 -30.78
C ALA A 97 -48.46 11.18 -29.49
N ALA A 98 -48.39 9.85 -29.54
CA ALA A 98 -48.08 9.06 -28.36
C ALA A 98 -46.56 9.15 -28.14
N ARG A 99 -46.13 10.17 -27.39
CA ARG A 99 -44.72 10.41 -27.09
C ARG A 99 -44.21 9.32 -26.15
N THR A 100 -43.23 8.57 -26.55
CA THR A 100 -42.45 7.71 -25.64
C THR A 100 -41.92 8.58 -24.51
N ILE A 101 -42.42 8.35 -23.29
CA ILE A 101 -42.01 9.11 -22.08
C ILE A 101 -40.82 8.44 -21.41
N HIS A 102 -40.84 7.12 -21.37
CA HIS A 102 -39.75 6.32 -20.78
C HIS A 102 -38.95 5.60 -21.86
N PRO A 103 -37.63 5.50 -21.73
CA PRO A 103 -36.84 4.69 -22.68
C PRO A 103 -37.25 3.22 -22.62
N VAL A 104 -37.26 2.57 -23.80
CA VAL A 104 -37.56 1.15 -23.93
C VAL A 104 -36.33 0.39 -24.36
N ALA A 105 -35.94 -0.60 -23.58
CA ALA A 105 -34.78 -1.44 -23.83
C ALA A 105 -35.18 -2.80 -24.41
N SER A 106 -34.61 -3.16 -25.57
CA SER A 106 -34.56 -4.54 -26.03
C SER A 106 -33.27 -5.20 -25.48
N LEU A 107 -33.42 -6.25 -24.69
CA LEU A 107 -32.33 -6.99 -24.07
C LEU A 107 -32.10 -8.32 -24.80
N PRO A 108 -30.86 -8.77 -24.91
CA PRO A 108 -30.57 -10.15 -25.32
C PRO A 108 -31.24 -11.15 -24.36
N ARG A 109 -31.58 -12.32 -24.89
CA ARG A 109 -32.21 -13.38 -24.10
C ARG A 109 -31.39 -13.76 -22.87
N GLY A 110 -32.01 -13.78 -21.69
CA GLY A 110 -31.42 -14.16 -20.41
C GLY A 110 -30.54 -13.09 -19.76
N LEU A 111 -30.40 -11.89 -20.37
CA LEU A 111 -29.60 -10.82 -19.77
C LEU A 111 -30.26 -10.30 -18.47
N ALA A 112 -31.58 -10.19 -18.45
CA ALA A 112 -32.30 -9.72 -17.25
C ALA A 112 -32.09 -10.64 -16.02
N ALA A 113 -31.91 -11.94 -16.25
CA ALA A 113 -31.66 -12.91 -15.19
C ALA A 113 -30.18 -12.96 -14.73
N ARG A 114 -29.25 -12.61 -15.62
CA ARG A 114 -27.80 -12.69 -15.37
C ARG A 114 -27.19 -11.37 -14.94
N GLY A 115 -27.74 -10.26 -15.41
CA GLY A 115 -27.17 -8.93 -15.30
C GLY A 115 -27.81 -8.05 -14.24
N ASP A 116 -27.06 -7.09 -13.73
CA ASP A 116 -27.55 -5.99 -12.92
C ASP A 116 -28.03 -4.87 -13.85
N LEU A 117 -29.33 -4.86 -14.19
CA LEU A 117 -29.91 -3.86 -15.07
C LEU A 117 -29.88 -2.45 -14.45
N ALA A 118 -30.08 -2.32 -13.13
CA ALA A 118 -30.06 -1.03 -12.45
C ALA A 118 -28.67 -0.38 -12.56
N GLY A 119 -27.66 -1.18 -12.49
CA GLY A 119 -26.36 -0.62 -12.69
C GLY A 119 -25.95 -0.48 -14.17
N LEU A 120 -26.50 -1.25 -15.12
CA LEU A 120 -26.29 -1.01 -16.54
C LEU A 120 -26.93 0.34 -16.97
N PHE A 121 -27.98 0.74 -16.29
CA PHE A 121 -28.73 1.99 -16.54
C PHE A 121 -28.82 2.83 -15.26
N PRO A 122 -27.71 3.41 -14.80
CA PRO A 122 -27.68 4.20 -13.57
C PRO A 122 -28.61 5.40 -13.69
N GLY A 123 -29.42 5.63 -12.65
CA GLY A 123 -30.44 6.69 -12.61
C GLY A 123 -31.81 6.25 -13.09
N PHE A 124 -31.97 5.04 -13.64
CA PHE A 124 -33.26 4.48 -14.00
C PHE A 124 -33.68 3.35 -13.06
N GLU A 125 -35.01 3.20 -12.86
CA GLU A 125 -35.62 2.00 -12.29
C GLU A 125 -35.98 1.04 -13.44
N PRO A 126 -35.30 -0.11 -13.61
CA PRO A 126 -35.61 -1.08 -14.66
C PRO A 126 -36.91 -1.81 -14.34
N VAL A 127 -37.90 -1.75 -15.24
CA VAL A 127 -39.22 -2.37 -15.09
C VAL A 127 -39.49 -3.28 -16.29
N PRO A 128 -39.90 -4.54 -16.06
CA PRO A 128 -40.27 -5.42 -17.17
C PRO A 128 -41.49 -4.85 -17.92
N TRP A 129 -41.43 -4.90 -19.24
CA TRP A 129 -42.52 -4.49 -20.13
C TRP A 129 -43.70 -5.44 -19.98
N THR A 130 -44.89 -4.91 -19.62
CA THR A 130 -46.14 -5.67 -19.50
C THR A 130 -47.14 -5.23 -20.54
N SER A 131 -47.16 -3.95 -20.87
CA SER A 131 -48.04 -3.37 -21.89
C SER A 131 -47.41 -2.15 -22.56
N GLU A 132 -47.98 -1.70 -23.65
CA GLU A 132 -47.57 -0.47 -24.35
C GLU A 132 -47.71 0.79 -23.46
N GLU A 133 -48.59 0.74 -22.47
CA GLU A 133 -48.84 1.84 -21.56
C GLU A 133 -47.69 2.10 -20.61
N ASP A 134 -46.84 1.09 -20.34
CA ASP A 134 -45.71 1.22 -19.44
C ASP A 134 -44.72 2.30 -19.90
N ALA A 135 -44.49 2.42 -21.22
CA ALA A 135 -43.63 3.45 -21.80
C ALA A 135 -44.25 4.85 -21.86
N LEU A 136 -45.56 4.95 -21.60
CA LEU A 136 -46.35 6.17 -21.68
C LEU A 136 -46.83 6.67 -20.31
N ASP A 137 -46.49 5.96 -19.21
CA ASP A 137 -46.93 6.28 -17.86
C ASP A 137 -46.20 7.49 -17.29
N ALA A 138 -46.81 8.66 -17.42
CA ALA A 138 -46.25 9.90 -16.88
C ALA A 138 -46.30 10.00 -15.35
N THR A 139 -46.90 9.05 -14.63
CA THR A 139 -46.98 9.08 -13.16
C THR A 139 -45.71 8.58 -12.49
N ARG A 140 -44.86 7.88 -13.21
CA ARG A 140 -43.57 7.34 -12.72
C ARG A 140 -42.41 8.20 -13.20
N ALA A 141 -41.46 8.40 -12.31
CA ALA A 141 -40.22 9.10 -12.65
C ALA A 141 -39.14 8.10 -13.06
N ASP A 142 -38.29 8.46 -14.01
CA ASP A 142 -37.03 7.80 -14.39
C ASP A 142 -37.07 6.26 -14.47
N VAL A 143 -38.14 5.74 -15.12
CA VAL A 143 -38.29 4.32 -15.41
C VAL A 143 -37.62 3.98 -16.74
N LEU A 144 -36.99 2.81 -16.81
CA LEU A 144 -36.54 2.17 -18.03
C LEU A 144 -37.34 0.90 -18.22
N VAL A 145 -38.20 0.89 -19.24
CA VAL A 145 -38.99 -0.29 -19.58
C VAL A 145 -38.17 -1.26 -20.39
N TRP A 146 -38.12 -2.53 -20.02
CA TRP A 146 -37.32 -3.50 -20.72
C TRP A 146 -38.09 -4.76 -21.11
N ARG A 147 -37.68 -5.37 -22.23
CA ARG A 147 -38.11 -6.70 -22.64
C ARG A 147 -36.97 -7.47 -23.26
N GLU A 148 -36.96 -8.79 -23.08
CA GLU A 148 -36.00 -9.65 -23.75
C GLU A 148 -36.42 -9.99 -25.19
N ASP A 149 -35.46 -10.10 -26.09
CA ASP A 149 -35.69 -10.54 -27.47
C ASP A 149 -36.24 -11.98 -27.49
N ALA A 150 -37.51 -12.07 -27.89
CA ALA A 150 -38.20 -13.36 -28.05
C ALA A 150 -37.76 -14.10 -29.31
N SER A 151 -37.28 -13.39 -30.33
CA SER A 151 -36.87 -13.99 -31.60
C SER A 151 -35.53 -14.71 -31.55
N GLY A 152 -34.64 -14.35 -30.61
CA GLY A 152 -33.28 -14.83 -30.51
C GLY A 152 -32.36 -14.34 -31.64
N ARG A 153 -32.74 -13.27 -32.35
CA ARG A 153 -31.94 -12.65 -33.41
C ARG A 153 -31.01 -11.58 -32.90
N GLN A 154 -31.34 -10.96 -31.77
CA GLN A 154 -30.49 -9.93 -31.18
C GLN A 154 -29.20 -10.57 -30.64
N PRO A 155 -28.03 -10.03 -30.97
CA PRO A 155 -26.76 -10.53 -30.46
C PRO A 155 -26.72 -10.54 -28.94
N GLU A 156 -26.09 -11.57 -28.34
CA GLU A 156 -26.05 -11.78 -26.87
C GLU A 156 -25.41 -10.61 -26.10
N GLN A 157 -24.61 -9.81 -26.80
CA GLN A 157 -23.87 -8.68 -26.22
C GLN A 157 -24.42 -7.31 -26.62
N LEU A 158 -25.58 -7.23 -27.31
CA LEU A 158 -26.14 -5.97 -27.78
C LEU A 158 -27.46 -5.65 -27.10
N VAL A 159 -27.53 -4.48 -26.46
CA VAL A 159 -28.77 -3.88 -25.96
C VAL A 159 -29.13 -2.71 -26.85
N ILE A 160 -30.41 -2.63 -27.31
CA ILE A 160 -30.89 -1.53 -28.12
C ILE A 160 -31.95 -0.74 -27.33
N LEU A 161 -31.77 0.59 -27.26
CA LEU A 161 -32.66 1.50 -26.56
C LEU A 161 -33.43 2.37 -27.55
N ASP A 162 -34.77 2.40 -27.46
CA ASP A 162 -35.56 3.49 -27.97
C ASP A 162 -35.63 4.60 -26.93
N THR A 163 -35.34 5.84 -27.32
CA THR A 163 -35.24 6.94 -26.36
C THR A 163 -36.41 7.92 -26.50
N PRO A 164 -36.79 8.62 -25.41
CA PRO A 164 -37.70 9.75 -25.46
C PRO A 164 -37.20 10.83 -26.42
N ASP A 165 -38.12 11.72 -26.85
CA ASP A 165 -37.80 12.86 -27.69
C ASP A 165 -36.85 13.84 -27.00
N ILE A 166 -35.73 14.17 -27.66
CA ILE A 166 -34.71 15.08 -27.11
C ILE A 166 -35.22 16.54 -27.11
N ASP A 167 -36.05 16.92 -28.07
CA ASP A 167 -36.61 18.27 -28.25
C ASP A 167 -37.99 18.47 -27.61
N GLY A 168 -38.38 17.59 -26.68
CA GLY A 168 -39.61 17.69 -25.94
C GLY A 168 -39.66 18.94 -25.03
N THR A 169 -40.85 19.49 -24.84
CA THR A 169 -41.10 20.71 -24.03
C THR A 169 -40.96 20.47 -22.52
N LEU A 170 -40.89 19.22 -22.09
CA LEU A 170 -40.80 18.82 -20.69
C LEU A 170 -39.33 18.68 -20.26
N ARG A 171 -38.93 19.40 -19.22
CA ARG A 171 -37.54 19.31 -18.64
C ARG A 171 -37.18 17.89 -18.19
N GLU A 172 -38.15 17.10 -17.80
CA GLU A 172 -37.97 15.69 -17.39
C GLU A 172 -37.46 14.81 -18.54
N ASN A 173 -37.87 15.06 -19.77
CA ASN A 173 -37.38 14.34 -20.93
C ASN A 173 -35.90 14.64 -21.23
N TRP A 174 -35.47 15.87 -20.94
CA TRP A 174 -34.06 16.25 -21.07
C TRP A 174 -33.19 15.48 -20.09
N HIS A 175 -33.63 15.38 -18.83
CA HIS A 175 -32.91 14.58 -17.81
C HIS A 175 -32.83 13.11 -18.23
N ARG A 176 -33.91 12.50 -18.69
CA ARG A 176 -33.92 11.12 -19.19
C ARG A 176 -33.00 10.92 -20.39
N ALA A 177 -33.02 11.89 -21.33
CA ALA A 177 -32.11 11.85 -22.48
C ALA A 177 -30.62 11.92 -22.05
N GLU A 178 -30.29 12.70 -21.02
CA GLU A 178 -28.94 12.74 -20.43
C GLU A 178 -28.56 11.41 -19.79
N LEU A 179 -29.44 10.81 -19.00
CA LEU A 179 -29.20 9.49 -18.39
C LEU A 179 -28.98 8.42 -19.47
N VAL A 180 -29.79 8.44 -20.55
CA VAL A 180 -29.59 7.53 -21.68
C VAL A 180 -28.25 7.77 -22.39
N ARG A 181 -27.89 9.04 -22.66
CA ARG A 181 -26.61 9.40 -23.26
C ARG A 181 -25.45 8.86 -22.42
N ASP A 182 -25.53 8.99 -21.11
CA ASP A 182 -24.47 8.56 -20.21
C ASP A 182 -24.37 7.02 -20.12
N ALA A 183 -25.49 6.30 -20.19
CA ALA A 183 -25.53 4.85 -20.19
C ALA A 183 -25.14 4.22 -21.54
N ALA A 184 -25.42 4.89 -22.67
CA ALA A 184 -25.14 4.36 -24.00
C ALA A 184 -23.67 4.34 -24.35
N ASP A 185 -23.20 3.27 -25.03
CA ASP A 185 -21.89 3.15 -25.65
C ASP A 185 -21.88 3.76 -27.05
N VAL A 186 -22.97 3.54 -27.80
CA VAL A 186 -23.17 4.04 -29.16
C VAL A 186 -24.49 4.83 -29.22
N LEU A 187 -24.46 6.00 -29.83
CA LEU A 187 -25.64 6.80 -30.12
C LEU A 187 -25.96 6.73 -31.61
N VAL A 188 -27.15 6.25 -31.93
CA VAL A 188 -27.69 6.28 -33.30
C VAL A 188 -28.49 7.57 -33.45
N ALA A 189 -27.88 8.60 -34.03
CA ALA A 189 -28.47 9.92 -34.24
C ALA A 189 -29.47 9.89 -35.42
N VAL A 190 -30.75 9.89 -35.12
CA VAL A 190 -31.79 9.92 -36.17
C VAL A 190 -32.13 11.37 -36.50
N LEU A 191 -31.74 11.78 -37.70
CA LEU A 191 -31.90 13.13 -38.21
C LEU A 191 -32.87 13.17 -39.41
N THR A 192 -33.63 14.25 -39.53
CA THR A 192 -34.45 14.53 -40.72
C THR A 192 -34.10 15.89 -41.29
N GLN A 193 -34.52 16.19 -42.48
CA GLN A 193 -34.33 17.50 -43.12
C GLN A 193 -34.80 18.66 -42.19
N GLN A 194 -35.83 18.45 -41.35
CA GLN A 194 -36.39 19.47 -40.49
C GLN A 194 -35.70 19.55 -39.12
N LYS A 195 -35.03 18.45 -38.66
CA LYS A 195 -34.52 18.30 -37.29
C LYS A 195 -33.02 18.14 -37.17
N TYR A 196 -32.25 18.09 -38.29
CA TYR A 196 -30.81 17.90 -38.22
C TYR A 196 -30.06 19.09 -37.54
N ASN A 197 -30.68 20.27 -37.52
CA ASN A 197 -30.14 21.49 -36.92
C ASN A 197 -31.08 22.09 -35.83
N ASP A 198 -31.92 21.28 -35.22
CA ASP A 198 -32.74 21.69 -34.06
C ASP A 198 -31.83 22.01 -32.86
N ALA A 199 -32.17 23.09 -32.13
CA ALA A 199 -31.30 23.58 -31.03
C ALA A 199 -31.10 22.54 -29.92
N ALA A 200 -32.18 21.85 -29.51
CA ALA A 200 -32.10 20.83 -28.45
C ALA A 200 -31.34 19.58 -28.89
N VAL A 201 -31.55 19.14 -30.15
CA VAL A 201 -30.83 18.02 -30.75
C VAL A 201 -29.34 18.36 -30.81
N ARG A 202 -29.01 19.58 -31.22
CA ARG A 202 -27.61 20.05 -31.30
C ARG A 202 -26.97 20.07 -29.92
N GLU A 203 -27.60 20.65 -28.89
CA GLU A 203 -27.07 20.70 -27.53
C GLU A 203 -26.78 19.29 -26.97
N PHE A 204 -27.70 18.35 -27.20
CA PHE A 204 -27.52 16.96 -26.79
C PHE A 204 -26.25 16.32 -27.43
N PHE A 205 -26.06 16.53 -28.76
CA PHE A 205 -24.94 15.94 -29.47
C PHE A 205 -23.61 16.69 -29.22
N VAL A 206 -23.63 18.00 -28.88
CA VAL A 206 -22.44 18.70 -28.36
C VAL A 206 -21.98 18.05 -27.06
N ALA A 207 -22.88 17.78 -26.14
CA ALA A 207 -22.55 17.10 -24.90
C ALA A 207 -22.08 15.65 -25.14
N ALA A 208 -22.66 14.95 -26.10
CA ALA A 208 -22.24 13.59 -26.51
C ALA A 208 -20.81 13.59 -27.10
N ALA A 209 -20.49 14.55 -27.96
CA ALA A 209 -19.16 14.73 -28.53
C ALA A 209 -18.12 15.07 -27.44
N ALA A 210 -18.45 15.98 -26.52
CA ALA A 210 -17.60 16.33 -25.38
C ALA A 210 -17.33 15.12 -24.46
N ALA A 211 -18.33 14.23 -24.31
CA ALA A 211 -18.19 12.97 -23.58
C ALA A 211 -17.45 11.87 -24.36
N GLY A 212 -17.09 12.12 -25.62
CA GLY A 212 -16.38 11.16 -26.48
C GLY A 212 -17.23 9.98 -26.90
N LYS A 213 -18.57 10.14 -26.98
CA LYS A 213 -19.48 9.07 -27.38
C LYS A 213 -19.34 8.73 -28.87
N THR A 214 -19.40 7.44 -29.19
CA THR A 214 -19.48 6.98 -30.59
C THR A 214 -20.86 7.34 -31.14
N VAL A 215 -20.90 8.05 -32.27
CA VAL A 215 -22.14 8.49 -32.90
C VAL A 215 -22.22 7.91 -34.33
N ILE A 216 -23.32 7.23 -34.62
CA ILE A 216 -23.71 6.80 -35.96
C ILE A 216 -24.85 7.69 -36.40
N VAL A 217 -24.76 8.27 -37.60
CA VAL A 217 -25.79 9.17 -38.14
C VAL A 217 -26.71 8.43 -39.07
N VAL A 218 -28.04 8.58 -38.86
CA VAL A 218 -29.08 8.05 -39.76
C VAL A 218 -29.97 9.19 -40.23
N PHE A 219 -29.84 9.54 -41.50
CA PHE A 219 -30.78 10.47 -42.14
C PHE A 219 -32.05 9.73 -42.51
N ASN A 220 -33.17 10.02 -41.80
CA ASN A 220 -34.45 9.38 -42.05
C ASN A 220 -35.38 10.26 -42.90
N MET A 221 -36.35 9.63 -43.57
CA MET A 221 -37.35 10.28 -44.43
C MET A 221 -36.73 11.07 -45.59
N VAL A 222 -35.66 10.50 -46.19
CA VAL A 222 -34.96 11.12 -47.30
C VAL A 222 -35.75 10.91 -48.60
N ASP A 223 -36.09 12.01 -49.31
CA ASP A 223 -36.66 11.94 -50.64
C ASP A 223 -35.58 11.48 -51.63
N TRP A 224 -35.49 10.18 -51.80
CA TRP A 224 -34.53 9.50 -52.63
C TRP A 224 -35.02 9.38 -54.08
N PRO A 225 -34.36 9.84 -55.10
CA PRO A 225 -32.94 10.26 -55.19
C PRO A 225 -32.71 11.78 -55.05
N ARG A 226 -33.74 12.60 -54.92
CA ARG A 226 -33.65 14.08 -55.02
C ARG A 226 -32.77 14.73 -53.94
N GLN A 227 -32.73 14.16 -52.75
CA GLN A 227 -32.04 14.74 -51.60
C GLN A 227 -30.69 14.07 -51.33
N ARG A 228 -30.33 12.98 -51.99
CA ARG A 228 -29.09 12.26 -51.75
C ARG A 228 -27.85 13.18 -51.79
N GLU A 229 -27.77 14.05 -52.83
CA GLU A 229 -26.67 15.00 -52.96
C GLU A 229 -26.58 16.04 -51.84
N ARG A 230 -27.70 16.30 -51.13
CA ARG A 230 -27.76 17.26 -50.01
C ARG A 230 -27.32 16.66 -48.69
N LEU A 231 -27.25 15.35 -48.56
CA LEU A 231 -26.89 14.66 -47.31
C LEU A 231 -25.50 15.05 -46.83
N ALA A 232 -24.54 15.21 -47.75
CA ALA A 232 -23.20 15.69 -47.43
C ALA A 232 -23.21 17.09 -46.76
N GLY A 233 -24.08 18.01 -47.26
CA GLY A 233 -24.23 19.34 -46.68
C GLY A 233 -24.90 19.31 -45.33
N TRP A 234 -25.92 18.47 -45.13
CA TRP A 234 -26.57 18.30 -43.82
C TRP A 234 -25.62 17.70 -42.79
N LEU A 235 -24.82 16.70 -43.22
CA LEU A 235 -23.80 16.10 -42.37
C LEU A 235 -22.75 17.15 -41.98
N ALA A 236 -22.22 17.91 -42.94
CA ALA A 236 -21.23 18.95 -42.68
C ALA A 236 -21.75 20.01 -41.69
N THR A 237 -23.04 20.43 -41.82
CA THR A 237 -23.63 21.35 -40.86
C THR A 237 -23.74 20.72 -39.47
N PHE A 238 -24.25 19.49 -39.38
CA PHE A 238 -24.39 18.79 -38.11
C PHE A 238 -23.04 18.60 -37.42
N THR A 239 -22.02 18.16 -38.14
CA THR A 239 -20.68 17.96 -37.57
C THR A 239 -20.04 19.27 -37.13
N ALA A 240 -20.19 20.35 -37.92
CA ALA A 240 -19.65 21.67 -37.56
C ALA A 240 -20.32 22.25 -36.31
N GLU A 241 -21.64 22.08 -36.17
CA GLU A 241 -22.40 22.64 -35.05
C GLU A 241 -22.32 21.80 -33.76
N THR A 242 -22.05 20.49 -33.86
CA THR A 242 -22.05 19.59 -32.71
C THR A 242 -20.64 19.14 -32.29
N GLY A 243 -19.65 19.23 -33.17
CA GLY A 243 -18.34 18.64 -32.95
C GLY A 243 -18.31 17.11 -33.05
N VAL A 244 -19.42 16.47 -33.45
CA VAL A 244 -19.51 15.02 -33.62
C VAL A 244 -18.67 14.58 -34.83
N ALA A 245 -17.80 13.59 -34.64
CA ALA A 245 -17.18 12.83 -35.71
C ALA A 245 -17.96 11.51 -35.88
N PRO A 246 -18.83 11.37 -36.89
CA PRO A 246 -19.66 10.17 -37.03
C PRO A 246 -18.80 8.95 -37.37
N ALA A 247 -19.09 7.81 -36.71
CA ALA A 247 -18.42 6.54 -36.98
C ALA A 247 -18.93 5.91 -38.31
N ALA A 248 -20.18 6.15 -38.68
CA ALA A 248 -20.79 5.73 -39.94
C ALA A 248 -22.02 6.60 -40.23
N VAL A 249 -22.41 6.62 -41.50
CA VAL A 249 -23.57 7.38 -41.95
C VAL A 249 -24.50 6.50 -42.78
N TYR A 250 -25.82 6.58 -42.47
CA TYR A 250 -26.87 5.83 -43.15
C TYR A 250 -27.97 6.77 -43.62
N ALA A 251 -28.79 6.30 -44.55
CA ALA A 251 -29.99 6.96 -44.97
C ALA A 251 -31.16 5.99 -45.07
N VAL A 252 -32.36 6.47 -44.75
CA VAL A 252 -33.62 5.76 -44.90
C VAL A 252 -34.52 6.55 -45.86
N PRO A 253 -34.87 5.98 -47.02
CA PRO A 253 -35.78 6.60 -47.96
C PRO A 253 -37.15 6.84 -47.32
N HIS A 254 -37.83 7.90 -47.75
CA HIS A 254 -39.22 8.15 -47.38
C HIS A 254 -40.14 7.17 -48.11
N ASP A 255 -40.36 6.00 -47.52
CA ASP A 255 -41.25 4.96 -48.04
C ASP A 255 -42.40 4.75 -47.02
N PHE A 256 -43.56 5.28 -47.33
CA PHE A 256 -44.72 5.20 -46.44
C PHE A 256 -45.24 3.75 -46.29
N ALA A 257 -45.20 2.96 -47.36
CA ALA A 257 -45.66 1.57 -47.28
C ALA A 257 -44.70 0.68 -46.45
N ALA A 258 -43.39 0.89 -46.58
CA ALA A 258 -42.41 0.22 -45.75
C ALA A 258 -42.50 0.64 -44.28
N ALA A 259 -42.74 1.93 -44.02
CA ALA A 259 -42.95 2.46 -42.66
C ALA A 259 -44.22 1.90 -42.01
N GLU A 260 -45.33 1.81 -42.76
CA GLU A 260 -46.59 1.22 -42.28
C GLU A 260 -46.45 -0.29 -42.03
N ALA A 261 -45.63 -0.98 -42.81
CA ALA A 261 -45.32 -2.39 -42.63
C ALA A 261 -44.28 -2.62 -41.47
N GLY A 262 -43.79 -1.57 -40.83
CA GLY A 262 -42.77 -1.66 -39.77
C GLY A 262 -41.42 -2.15 -40.24
N ARG A 263 -41.11 -2.07 -41.55
CA ARG A 263 -39.88 -2.60 -42.15
C ARG A 263 -39.29 -1.58 -43.12
N ILE A 264 -38.35 -0.79 -42.62
CA ILE A 264 -37.57 0.16 -43.42
C ILE A 264 -36.20 -0.42 -43.77
N THR A 265 -35.62 0.05 -44.85
CA THR A 265 -34.26 -0.32 -45.25
C THR A 265 -33.31 0.83 -44.93
N LEU A 266 -32.27 0.54 -44.14
CA LEU A 266 -31.19 1.48 -43.88
C LEU A 266 -30.11 1.28 -44.91
N HIS A 267 -29.83 2.29 -45.74
CA HIS A 267 -28.77 2.25 -46.76
C HIS A 267 -27.51 2.88 -46.16
N ALA A 268 -26.42 2.15 -46.15
CA ALA A 268 -25.12 2.70 -45.81
C ALA A 268 -24.71 3.76 -46.85
N LEU A 269 -23.98 4.78 -46.38
CA LEU A 269 -23.41 5.83 -47.23
C LEU A 269 -21.88 5.82 -47.08
N PRO A 270 -21.20 4.89 -47.79
CA PRO A 270 -19.74 4.76 -47.64
C PRO A 270 -18.99 6.03 -48.02
N GLU A 271 -19.53 6.82 -48.98
CA GLU A 271 -18.97 8.10 -49.38
C GLU A 271 -18.99 9.18 -48.29
N LEU A 272 -19.82 9.04 -47.23
CA LEU A 272 -19.94 9.93 -46.10
C LEU A 272 -19.42 9.30 -44.80
N SER A 273 -19.13 8.01 -44.82
CA SER A 273 -18.62 7.27 -43.65
C SER A 273 -17.09 7.32 -43.64
N PRO A 274 -16.44 7.55 -42.49
CA PRO A 274 -14.98 7.68 -42.41
C PRO A 274 -14.21 6.42 -42.86
N ASP A 275 -14.80 5.24 -42.62
CA ASP A 275 -14.22 3.94 -43.02
C ASP A 275 -14.55 3.49 -44.45
N GLY A 276 -15.38 4.25 -45.16
CA GLY A 276 -15.81 3.90 -46.53
C GLY A 276 -16.58 2.59 -46.62
N SER A 277 -17.11 2.07 -45.53
CA SER A 277 -17.70 0.74 -45.41
C SER A 277 -19.19 0.74 -45.79
N ASP A 278 -19.63 -0.29 -46.54
CA ASP A 278 -21.02 -0.55 -46.93
C ASP A 278 -21.66 -1.64 -46.04
N VAL A 279 -21.30 -1.69 -44.79
CA VAL A 279 -21.84 -2.68 -43.82
C VAL A 279 -23.21 -2.22 -43.34
N PRO A 280 -24.24 -3.08 -43.37
CA PRO A 280 -25.55 -2.80 -42.77
C PRO A 280 -25.45 -2.40 -41.28
N LEU A 281 -26.35 -1.53 -40.82
CA LEU A 281 -26.29 -1.00 -39.44
C LEU A 281 -26.45 -2.09 -38.37
N ASP A 282 -27.35 -3.05 -38.62
CA ASP A 282 -27.55 -4.21 -37.75
C ASP A 282 -26.31 -5.11 -37.68
N GLU A 283 -25.66 -5.38 -38.82
CA GLU A 283 -24.40 -6.12 -38.86
C GLU A 283 -23.26 -5.33 -38.19
N ARG A 284 -23.22 -4.01 -38.34
CA ARG A 284 -22.22 -3.15 -37.70
C ARG A 284 -22.38 -3.14 -36.18
N LEU A 285 -23.62 -3.06 -35.69
CA LEU A 285 -23.91 -3.12 -34.25
C LEU A 285 -23.71 -4.53 -33.65
N ALA A 286 -23.97 -5.57 -34.48
CA ALA A 286 -23.81 -6.98 -34.12
C ALA A 286 -22.38 -7.49 -34.32
N GLY A 287 -21.62 -6.77 -35.15
CA GLY A 287 -20.39 -7.29 -35.72
C GLY A 287 -19.17 -7.23 -34.87
N SER A 288 -18.16 -7.81 -35.43
CA SER A 288 -16.85 -8.21 -35.01
C SER A 288 -16.00 -7.23 -34.22
N ASP A 289 -16.46 -6.01 -33.93
CA ASP A 289 -15.66 -4.98 -33.29
C ASP A 289 -16.25 -4.51 -31.94
N PHE A 290 -17.00 -5.42 -31.27
CA PHE A 290 -17.52 -5.17 -29.92
C PHE A 290 -16.42 -4.65 -28.97
N ASP A 291 -15.27 -5.30 -28.98
CA ASP A 291 -14.13 -4.95 -28.13
C ASP A 291 -13.61 -3.54 -28.42
N ALA A 292 -13.53 -3.16 -29.71
CA ALA A 292 -13.10 -1.82 -30.13
C ALA A 292 -14.14 -0.75 -29.76
N LEU A 293 -15.42 -0.98 -30.07
CA LEU A 293 -16.51 -0.05 -29.75
C LEU A 293 -16.63 0.17 -28.23
N LYS A 294 -16.52 -0.90 -27.44
CA LYS A 294 -16.63 -0.82 -25.98
C LYS A 294 -15.44 -0.05 -25.38
N ARG A 295 -14.21 -0.31 -25.86
CA ARG A 295 -13.04 0.47 -25.46
C ARG A 295 -13.15 1.93 -25.86
N GLN A 296 -13.61 2.21 -27.08
CA GLN A 296 -13.81 3.57 -27.56
C GLN A 296 -14.84 4.33 -26.72
N ALA A 297 -15.96 3.70 -26.34
CA ALA A 297 -16.97 4.29 -25.46
C ALA A 297 -16.40 4.67 -24.08
N MET A 298 -15.43 3.90 -23.58
CA MET A 298 -14.78 4.15 -22.30
C MET A 298 -13.51 5.01 -22.41
N ALA A 299 -13.00 5.26 -23.61
CA ALA A 299 -11.77 6.01 -23.84
C ALA A 299 -11.84 7.44 -23.25
N GLY A 300 -13.01 8.08 -23.27
CA GLY A 300 -13.22 9.39 -22.66
C GLY A 300 -12.97 9.38 -21.15
N ALA A 301 -13.54 8.43 -20.44
CA ALA A 301 -13.35 8.27 -18.99
C ALA A 301 -11.90 7.85 -18.69
N MET A 302 -11.34 6.93 -19.49
CA MET A 302 -9.95 6.49 -19.32
C MET A 302 -8.96 7.65 -19.52
N ARG A 303 -9.19 8.55 -20.48
CA ARG A 303 -8.34 9.75 -20.65
C ARG A 303 -8.28 10.62 -19.41
N VAL A 304 -9.38 10.77 -18.68
CA VAL A 304 -9.40 11.52 -17.41
C VAL A 304 -8.58 10.80 -16.34
N VAL A 305 -8.66 9.47 -16.26
CA VAL A 305 -7.88 8.64 -15.34
C VAL A 305 -6.38 8.71 -15.65
N LEU A 306 -6.04 8.72 -16.95
CA LEU A 306 -4.66 8.73 -17.45
C LEU A 306 -4.06 10.14 -17.57
N ASP A 307 -4.81 11.21 -17.26
CA ASP A 307 -4.30 12.58 -17.37
C ASP A 307 -3.01 12.74 -16.56
N PRO A 308 -1.89 13.14 -17.16
CA PRO A 308 -0.61 13.21 -16.46
C PRO A 308 -0.54 14.29 -15.39
N ARG A 309 -1.46 15.28 -15.43
CA ARG A 309 -1.46 16.41 -14.48
C ARG A 309 -2.50 16.29 -13.38
N GLN A 310 -3.61 15.63 -13.66
CA GLN A 310 -4.78 15.59 -12.76
C GLN A 310 -5.34 14.18 -12.58
N GLY A 311 -4.79 13.17 -13.26
CA GLY A 311 -5.20 11.77 -13.16
C GLY A 311 -4.56 11.01 -11.99
N VAL A 312 -4.73 9.70 -12.01
CA VAL A 312 -4.22 8.80 -10.97
C VAL A 312 -2.70 8.86 -10.84
N ALA A 313 -1.96 9.05 -11.93
CA ALA A 313 -0.50 9.18 -11.88
C ALA A 313 -0.07 10.40 -11.06
N ALA A 314 -0.69 11.56 -11.27
CA ALA A 314 -0.42 12.77 -10.50
C ALA A 314 -0.79 12.61 -9.02
N TRP A 315 -1.88 11.91 -8.72
CA TRP A 315 -2.26 11.59 -7.35
C TRP A 315 -1.21 10.68 -6.68
N LEU A 316 -0.69 9.65 -7.38
CA LEU A 316 0.40 8.82 -6.86
C LEU A 316 1.70 9.62 -6.66
N ASP A 317 1.97 10.62 -7.50
CA ASP A 317 3.12 11.53 -7.32
C ASP A 317 2.93 12.40 -6.08
N ALA A 318 1.71 12.84 -5.79
CA ALA A 318 1.40 13.55 -4.56
C ALA A 318 1.56 12.64 -3.33
N VAL A 319 1.12 11.37 -3.38
CA VAL A 319 1.37 10.35 -2.34
C VAL A 319 2.88 10.19 -2.13
N ALA A 320 3.65 10.05 -3.21
CA ALA A 320 5.10 9.90 -3.12
C ALA A 320 5.79 11.14 -2.54
N GLY A 321 5.34 12.32 -2.91
CA GLY A 321 5.82 13.59 -2.36
C GLY A 321 5.60 13.69 -0.85
N ARG A 322 4.39 13.39 -0.39
CA ARG A 322 4.06 13.36 1.05
C ARG A 322 4.84 12.28 1.81
N ALA A 323 4.93 11.07 1.27
CA ALA A 323 5.74 10.00 1.86
C ALA A 323 7.22 10.41 1.97
N GLY A 324 7.77 11.11 0.96
CA GLY A 324 9.12 11.67 1.00
C GLY A 324 9.32 12.73 2.08
N GLU A 325 8.28 13.50 2.39
CA GLU A 325 8.30 14.45 3.51
C GLU A 325 8.35 13.71 4.85
N TRP A 326 7.54 12.67 5.04
CA TRP A 326 7.57 11.81 6.22
C TRP A 326 8.91 11.05 6.35
N GLN A 327 9.52 10.67 5.23
CA GLN A 327 10.85 10.04 5.26
C GLN A 327 11.93 11.00 5.77
N ARG A 328 11.85 12.29 5.45
CA ARG A 328 12.76 13.31 6.00
C ARG A 328 12.55 13.48 7.51
N SER A 329 11.31 13.53 7.96
CA SER A 329 10.98 13.58 9.38
C SER A 329 11.45 12.32 10.12
N LEU A 330 11.32 11.14 9.52
CA LEU A 330 11.89 9.90 10.06
C LEU A 330 13.42 9.97 10.22
N ALA A 331 14.12 10.49 9.22
CA ALA A 331 15.57 10.64 9.31
C ALA A 331 15.99 11.62 10.42
N VAL A 332 15.23 12.68 10.65
CA VAL A 332 15.44 13.60 11.78
C VAL A 332 15.23 12.84 13.10
N LEU A 333 14.12 12.10 13.22
CA LEU A 333 13.83 11.31 14.41
C LEU A 333 14.92 10.27 14.68
N GLU A 334 15.36 9.54 13.67
CA GLU A 334 16.45 8.55 13.79
C GLU A 334 17.78 9.18 14.25
N GLN A 335 18.03 10.42 13.86
CA GLN A 335 19.22 11.15 14.31
C GLN A 335 19.08 11.58 15.78
N GLU A 336 17.96 12.12 16.16
CA GLU A 336 17.69 12.55 17.55
C GLU A 336 17.51 11.35 18.50
N ALA A 337 17.04 10.22 18.00
CA ALA A 337 16.89 8.98 18.74
C ALA A 337 18.23 8.29 19.07
N LYS A 338 19.36 8.76 18.50
CA LYS A 338 20.70 8.26 18.87
C LYS A 338 21.07 8.70 20.28
N VAL A 339 20.44 8.07 21.26
CA VAL A 339 20.72 8.29 22.69
C VAL A 339 21.97 7.51 23.06
N ARG A 340 22.89 8.16 23.76
CA ARG A 340 24.03 7.49 24.40
C ARG A 340 23.78 7.45 25.90
N VAL A 341 23.55 6.25 26.43
CA VAL A 341 23.51 6.04 27.87
C VAL A 341 24.94 5.75 28.33
N GLU A 342 25.50 6.66 29.12
CA GLU A 342 26.80 6.43 29.73
C GLU A 342 26.67 5.40 30.86
N LEU A 343 27.01 4.16 30.56
CA LEU A 343 26.95 3.09 31.54
C LEU A 343 28.01 3.24 32.62
N PRO A 344 27.70 2.93 33.89
CA PRO A 344 28.73 2.71 34.88
C PRO A 344 29.61 1.53 34.48
N ALA A 345 30.81 1.44 35.02
CA ALA A 345 31.71 0.33 34.74
C ALA A 345 31.05 -1.02 35.01
N ALA A 346 31.10 -1.93 34.05
CA ALA A 346 30.43 -3.22 34.15
C ALA A 346 30.84 -3.96 35.44
N PRO A 347 29.87 -4.52 36.18
CA PRO A 347 30.21 -5.32 37.37
C PRO A 347 31.04 -6.53 36.97
N ARG A 348 32.25 -6.59 37.51
CA ARG A 348 33.24 -7.64 37.18
C ARG A 348 32.67 -9.02 37.42
N GLU A 349 31.92 -9.17 38.47
CA GLU A 349 31.29 -10.40 38.91
C GLU A 349 30.41 -11.05 37.85
N ILE A 350 29.76 -10.22 37.02
CA ILE A 350 28.83 -10.69 35.95
C ILE A 350 29.60 -11.41 34.85
N VAL A 351 30.63 -10.75 34.29
CA VAL A 351 31.43 -11.33 33.21
C VAL A 351 32.19 -12.59 33.70
N TRP A 352 32.70 -12.52 34.91
CA TRP A 352 33.36 -13.68 35.53
C TRP A 352 32.39 -14.85 35.77
N GLN A 353 31.18 -14.61 36.18
CA GLN A 353 30.17 -15.66 36.37
C GLN A 353 29.89 -16.42 35.08
N GLU A 354 29.81 -15.74 33.95
CA GLU A 354 29.62 -16.38 32.64
C GLU A 354 30.86 -17.15 32.18
N ILE A 355 32.04 -16.59 32.37
CA ILE A 355 33.32 -17.30 32.09
C ILE A 355 33.42 -18.58 32.94
N TRP A 356 33.11 -18.49 34.23
CA TRP A 356 33.15 -19.66 35.10
C TRP A 356 32.07 -20.69 34.74
N GLY A 357 30.89 -20.28 34.35
CA GLY A 357 29.84 -21.18 33.86
C GLY A 357 30.29 -21.97 32.62
N TRP A 358 31.03 -21.31 31.70
CA TRP A 358 31.60 -21.98 30.54
C TRP A 358 32.77 -22.96 30.90
N LEU A 359 33.59 -22.61 31.88
CA LEU A 359 34.71 -23.45 32.35
C LEU A 359 34.25 -24.64 33.21
N GLU A 360 33.14 -24.51 33.93
CA GLU A 360 32.67 -25.50 34.92
C GLU A 360 32.53 -26.93 34.35
N PRO A 361 31.94 -27.17 33.17
CA PRO A 361 31.86 -28.51 32.57
C PRO A 361 33.20 -29.10 32.15
N ARG A 362 34.21 -28.27 32.02
CA ARG A 362 35.57 -28.63 31.54
C ARG A 362 36.55 -28.92 32.70
N ARG A 363 36.08 -28.73 33.95
CA ARG A 363 36.89 -28.96 35.17
C ARG A 363 36.72 -30.36 35.70
N SER A 364 37.73 -30.87 36.39
CA SER A 364 37.66 -32.19 37.03
C SER A 364 36.67 -32.20 38.21
N SER A 365 36.10 -33.38 38.48
CA SER A 365 35.21 -33.56 39.63
C SER A 365 35.89 -33.26 40.98
N LEU A 366 37.19 -33.46 41.07
CA LEU A 366 37.98 -33.21 42.27
C LEU A 366 38.15 -31.71 42.54
N ASP A 367 38.42 -30.88 41.52
CA ASP A 367 38.46 -29.41 41.65
C ASP A 367 37.10 -28.83 42.01
N LEU A 368 36.01 -29.36 41.45
CA LEU A 368 34.65 -28.96 41.78
C LEU A 368 34.29 -29.27 43.24
N ALA A 369 34.74 -30.42 43.78
CA ALA A 369 34.50 -30.80 45.16
C ALA A 369 35.30 -29.88 46.13
N VAL A 370 36.57 -29.66 45.87
CA VAL A 370 37.43 -28.75 46.64
C VAL A 370 36.90 -27.32 46.61
N SER A 371 36.45 -26.82 45.45
CA SER A 371 35.90 -25.51 45.28
C SER A 371 34.59 -25.31 46.07
N ARG A 372 33.77 -26.38 46.26
CA ARG A 372 32.55 -26.35 47.10
C ARG A 372 32.91 -26.22 48.59
N VAL A 373 33.89 -26.96 49.05
CA VAL A 373 34.35 -26.89 50.43
C VAL A 373 34.94 -25.50 50.76
N TYR A 374 35.73 -24.94 49.86
CA TYR A 374 36.30 -23.59 50.04
C TYR A 374 35.28 -22.48 49.96
N ARG A 375 34.24 -22.61 49.14
CA ARG A 375 33.11 -21.68 49.13
C ARG A 375 32.35 -21.70 50.45
N ALA A 376 32.16 -22.87 51.04
CA ALA A 376 31.54 -23.02 52.34
C ALA A 376 32.42 -22.43 53.48
N ALA A 377 33.74 -22.69 53.46
CA ALA A 377 34.67 -22.10 54.45
C ALA A 377 34.88 -20.59 54.27
N GLY A 378 34.96 -20.12 53.00
CA GLY A 378 35.07 -18.69 52.68
C GLY A 378 33.82 -17.86 53.06
N SER A 379 32.62 -18.46 53.08
CA SER A 379 31.41 -17.82 53.55
C SER A 379 31.49 -17.40 55.03
N GLY A 380 32.19 -18.14 55.86
CA GLY A 380 32.42 -17.79 57.25
C GLY A 380 33.32 -16.56 57.45
N LEU A 381 34.41 -16.43 56.67
CA LEU A 381 35.28 -15.26 56.70
C LEU A 381 34.64 -14.00 56.11
N VAL A 382 33.89 -14.15 55.02
CA VAL A 382 33.11 -13.05 54.44
C VAL A 382 32.00 -12.63 55.41
N TRP A 383 31.36 -13.55 56.15
CA TRP A 383 30.38 -13.23 57.15
C TRP A 383 30.97 -12.39 58.29
N THR A 384 32.18 -12.71 58.77
CA THR A 384 32.88 -11.91 59.80
C THR A 384 33.27 -10.51 59.29
N ALA A 385 33.80 -10.42 58.06
CA ALA A 385 34.12 -9.15 57.42
C ALA A 385 32.84 -8.27 57.19
N ARG A 386 31.73 -8.88 56.89
CA ARG A 386 30.41 -8.20 56.78
C ARG A 386 29.92 -7.64 58.15
N ARG A 387 30.05 -8.46 59.18
CA ARG A 387 29.62 -8.06 60.53
C ARG A 387 30.48 -6.90 61.11
N LEU A 388 31.68 -6.72 60.56
CA LEU A 388 32.55 -5.60 60.89
C LEU A 388 32.44 -4.41 59.91
N GLY A 389 31.47 -4.43 58.97
CA GLY A 389 31.30 -3.37 57.98
C GLY A 389 32.40 -3.24 56.92
N LEU A 390 33.30 -4.21 56.85
CA LEU A 390 34.49 -4.17 55.99
C LEU A 390 34.30 -4.74 54.57
N ALA A 391 33.16 -5.40 54.31
CA ALA A 391 32.87 -5.96 52.99
C ALA A 391 31.40 -5.83 52.61
N ARG A 392 31.14 -5.22 51.46
CA ARG A 392 29.78 -5.16 50.84
C ARG A 392 29.42 -6.49 50.19
N THR A 393 28.15 -6.85 50.27
CA THR A 393 27.65 -8.07 49.61
C THR A 393 27.60 -7.89 48.08
N ALA A 394 27.63 -9.00 47.36
CA ALA A 394 27.40 -8.97 45.90
C ALA A 394 26.03 -8.40 45.57
N ALA A 395 25.04 -8.58 46.45
CA ALA A 395 23.70 -7.99 46.27
C ALA A 395 23.75 -6.46 46.42
N GLU A 396 24.35 -5.95 47.52
CA GLU A 396 24.51 -4.49 47.76
C GLU A 396 25.25 -3.80 46.60
N LYS A 397 26.29 -4.43 46.05
CA LYS A 397 26.99 -3.90 44.87
C LYS A 397 26.12 -3.90 43.59
N ARG A 398 25.26 -4.90 43.43
CA ARG A 398 24.31 -4.95 42.33
C ARG A 398 23.26 -3.86 42.45
N ASP A 399 22.75 -3.64 43.68
CA ASP A 399 21.75 -2.62 43.95
C ASP A 399 22.36 -1.21 43.75
N ASP A 400 23.60 -0.96 44.24
CA ASP A 400 24.32 0.28 43.96
C ASP A 400 24.52 0.51 42.46
N PHE A 401 24.90 -0.54 41.69
CA PHE A 401 25.05 -0.45 40.27
C PHE A 401 23.73 -0.11 39.59
N ALA A 402 22.66 -0.84 39.90
CA ALA A 402 21.33 -0.61 39.35
C ALA A 402 20.81 0.81 39.64
N ALA A 403 21.09 1.34 40.85
CA ALA A 403 20.72 2.70 41.20
C ALA A 403 21.47 3.75 40.37
N VAL A 404 22.79 3.59 40.18
CA VAL A 404 23.58 4.50 39.33
C VAL A 404 23.19 4.38 37.86
N GLU A 405 22.93 3.17 37.38
CA GLU A 405 22.45 2.93 36.01
C GLU A 405 21.09 3.60 35.77
N LEU A 406 20.13 3.43 36.70
CA LEU A 406 18.82 4.07 36.64
C LEU A 406 18.93 5.61 36.67
N GLN A 407 19.79 6.17 37.50
CA GLN A 407 20.03 7.62 37.55
C GLN A 407 20.53 8.14 36.19
N ARG A 408 21.47 7.44 35.55
CA ARG A 408 21.96 7.84 34.24
C ARG A 408 20.91 7.66 33.16
N LEU A 409 20.10 6.61 33.26
CA LEU A 409 19.01 6.35 32.34
C LEU A 409 17.90 7.42 32.46
N THR A 410 17.59 7.89 33.69
CA THR A 410 16.63 8.98 33.87
C THR A 410 17.15 10.32 33.35
N THR A 411 18.45 10.59 33.48
CA THR A 411 19.08 11.75 32.83
C THR A 411 18.98 11.66 31.31
N ALA A 412 19.33 10.50 30.75
CA ALA A 412 19.23 10.27 29.31
C ALA A 412 17.77 10.39 28.79
N LEU A 413 16.79 9.98 29.61
CA LEU A 413 15.36 10.18 29.31
C LEU A 413 15.03 11.67 29.21
N SER A 414 15.47 12.48 30.17
CA SER A 414 15.22 13.93 30.17
C SER A 414 15.84 14.61 28.96
N ASP A 415 17.11 14.30 28.66
CA ASP A 415 17.83 14.83 27.51
C ASP A 415 17.17 14.39 26.17
N PHE A 416 16.67 13.17 26.13
CA PHE A 416 15.99 12.64 24.94
C PHE A 416 14.65 13.37 24.71
N ILE A 417 13.86 13.56 25.75
CA ILE A 417 12.60 14.29 25.67
C ILE A 417 12.86 15.73 25.18
N GLU A 418 13.86 16.44 25.72
CA GLU A 418 14.21 17.80 25.31
C GLU A 418 14.58 17.86 23.82
N ARG A 419 15.40 16.92 23.35
CA ARG A 419 15.76 16.83 21.92
C ARG A 419 14.55 16.54 21.03
N LEU A 420 13.62 15.66 21.46
CA LEU A 420 12.40 15.40 20.70
C LEU A 420 11.49 16.62 20.66
N GLU A 421 11.36 17.38 21.76
CA GLU A 421 10.63 18.63 21.77
C GLU A 421 11.24 19.66 20.82
N ASP A 422 12.57 19.75 20.78
CA ASP A 422 13.29 20.59 19.81
C ASP A 422 13.08 20.14 18.36
N ALA A 423 13.08 18.85 18.10
CA ALA A 423 12.78 18.29 16.79
C ALA A 423 11.33 18.62 16.37
N CYS A 424 10.38 18.45 17.28
CA CYS A 424 8.97 18.81 17.03
C CYS A 424 8.78 20.32 16.78
N ARG A 425 9.55 21.18 17.43
CA ARG A 425 9.53 22.63 17.12
C ARG A 425 10.03 22.96 15.73
N ARG A 426 10.90 22.15 15.16
CA ARG A 426 11.50 22.32 13.82
C ARG A 426 10.76 21.60 12.71
N ASP A 427 10.02 20.56 13.04
CA ASP A 427 9.29 19.71 12.09
C ASP A 427 7.83 19.51 12.53
N GLU A 428 6.92 20.17 11.80
CA GLU A 428 5.48 20.16 12.09
C GLU A 428 4.87 18.76 12.02
N ARG A 429 5.42 17.85 11.20
CA ARG A 429 4.95 16.46 11.10
C ARG A 429 5.34 15.66 12.32
N LEU A 430 6.57 15.82 12.79
CA LEU A 430 6.96 15.24 14.07
C LEU A 430 6.09 15.79 15.21
N ALA A 431 5.80 17.10 15.18
CA ALA A 431 4.90 17.73 16.15
C ALA A 431 3.48 17.15 16.10
N SER A 432 2.94 16.88 14.91
CA SER A 432 1.60 16.30 14.76
C SER A 432 1.51 14.87 15.29
N LEU A 433 2.57 14.08 15.13
CA LEU A 433 2.61 12.67 15.55
C LEU A 433 3.03 12.51 17.02
N LEU A 434 4.14 13.13 17.41
CA LEU A 434 4.72 12.96 18.74
C LEU A 434 4.25 14.03 19.73
N GLY A 435 3.81 15.20 19.26
CA GLY A 435 3.38 16.32 20.09
C GLY A 435 2.30 15.96 21.10
N PRO A 436 1.21 15.27 20.72
CA PRO A 436 0.18 14.84 21.66
C PRO A 436 0.73 13.97 22.80
N ARG A 437 1.67 13.06 22.46
CA ARG A 437 2.31 12.18 23.43
C ARG A 437 3.28 12.93 24.35
N LEU A 438 4.09 13.83 23.78
CA LEU A 438 5.01 14.67 24.55
C LEU A 438 4.30 15.67 25.48
N ALA A 439 3.10 16.15 25.10
CA ALA A 439 2.27 17.04 25.89
C ALA A 439 1.33 16.32 26.87
N SER A 440 1.24 14.98 26.79
CA SER A 440 0.35 14.19 27.65
C SER A 440 0.72 14.30 29.13
N PRO A 441 -0.26 14.37 30.07
CA PRO A 441 -0.01 14.24 31.49
C PRO A 441 0.65 12.91 31.87
N GLU A 442 0.51 11.86 31.05
CA GLU A 442 1.18 10.55 31.20
C GLU A 442 2.72 10.64 31.16
N ARG A 443 3.27 11.76 30.66
CA ARG A 443 4.71 12.02 30.69
C ARG A 443 5.32 11.85 32.09
N THR A 444 4.56 12.17 33.15
CA THR A 444 4.99 11.97 34.54
C THR A 444 5.15 10.48 34.86
N ASP A 445 4.36 9.62 34.20
CA ASP A 445 4.38 8.18 34.43
C ASP A 445 5.55 7.50 33.71
N TRP A 446 6.17 8.17 32.71
CA TRP A 446 7.30 7.59 31.98
C TRP A 446 8.51 7.29 32.86
N TYR A 447 8.77 8.13 33.84
CA TYR A 447 9.83 7.88 34.85
C TYR A 447 9.50 6.66 35.70
N ALA A 448 8.25 6.50 36.07
CA ALA A 448 7.78 5.35 36.86
C ALA A 448 7.81 4.07 36.00
N ASP A 449 7.35 4.12 34.75
CA ASP A 449 7.38 2.99 33.84
C ASP A 449 8.82 2.58 33.49
N LEU A 450 9.70 3.55 33.22
CA LEU A 450 11.12 3.31 32.99
C LEU A 450 11.76 2.62 34.19
N THR A 451 11.46 3.10 35.40
CA THR A 451 11.96 2.50 36.66
C THR A 451 11.49 1.06 36.79
N LYS A 452 10.21 0.80 36.53
CA LYS A 452 9.62 -0.55 36.59
C LYS A 452 10.23 -1.49 35.54
N ARG A 453 10.38 -1.03 34.30
CA ARG A 453 10.99 -1.81 33.23
C ARG A 453 12.46 -2.08 33.52
N HIS A 454 13.21 -1.06 33.95
CA HIS A 454 14.61 -1.22 34.33
C HIS A 454 14.79 -2.26 35.44
N ALA A 455 13.95 -2.25 36.47
CA ALA A 455 14.00 -3.24 37.55
C ALA A 455 13.72 -4.67 37.11
N ALA A 456 12.96 -4.85 36.02
CA ALA A 456 12.67 -6.14 35.43
C ALA A 456 13.76 -6.66 34.47
N LEU A 457 14.68 -5.79 34.03
CA LEU A 457 15.72 -6.18 33.09
C LEU A 457 16.79 -7.06 33.75
N PRO A 458 17.09 -8.24 33.21
CA PRO A 458 18.18 -9.06 33.71
C PRO A 458 19.52 -8.36 33.44
N LEU A 459 20.46 -8.42 34.37
CA LEU A 459 21.83 -7.88 34.19
C LEU A 459 22.62 -8.62 33.10
N VAL A 460 22.23 -9.84 32.81
CA VAL A 460 22.80 -10.69 31.74
C VAL A 460 21.66 -11.16 30.84
N SER A 461 21.65 -10.69 29.61
CA SER A 461 20.70 -11.15 28.60
C SER A 461 21.09 -12.52 28.03
N ASP A 462 20.13 -13.25 27.47
CA ASP A 462 20.44 -14.49 26.76
C ASP A 462 21.31 -14.25 25.52
N GLY A 463 21.16 -13.10 24.87
CA GLY A 463 22.02 -12.64 23.78
C GLY A 463 23.48 -12.53 24.21
N TYR A 464 23.71 -11.86 25.34
CA TYR A 464 25.05 -11.75 25.90
C TYR A 464 25.65 -13.11 26.31
N ARG A 465 24.85 -14.01 26.92
CA ARG A 465 25.31 -15.38 27.21
C ARG A 465 25.74 -16.13 25.96
N GLY A 466 24.97 -16.02 24.89
CA GLY A 466 25.30 -16.58 23.57
C GLY A 466 26.63 -16.02 23.03
N PHE A 467 26.79 -14.69 23.10
CA PHE A 467 28.02 -14.01 22.70
C PHE A 467 29.24 -14.49 23.50
N VAL A 468 29.13 -14.54 24.83
CA VAL A 468 30.25 -15.03 25.69
C VAL A 468 30.63 -16.44 25.33
N ARG A 469 29.69 -17.36 25.15
CA ARG A 469 29.96 -18.74 24.74
C ARG A 469 30.67 -18.80 23.39
N SER A 470 30.19 -18.06 22.41
CA SER A 470 30.76 -17.99 21.07
C SER A 470 32.22 -17.48 21.10
N GLU A 471 32.47 -16.40 21.87
CA GLU A 471 33.82 -15.84 22.00
C GLU A 471 34.78 -16.79 22.74
N LEU A 472 34.33 -17.46 23.80
CA LEU A 472 35.11 -18.42 24.54
C LEU A 472 35.37 -19.69 23.73
N ASP A 473 34.41 -20.20 22.98
CA ASP A 473 34.58 -21.37 22.11
C ASP A 473 35.55 -21.04 20.95
N ARG A 474 35.42 -19.83 20.35
CA ARG A 474 36.38 -19.35 19.35
C ARG A 474 37.79 -19.25 19.92
N PHE A 475 37.92 -18.62 21.09
CA PHE A 475 39.21 -18.51 21.75
C PHE A 475 39.83 -19.90 22.06
N ALA A 476 39.01 -20.85 22.50
CA ALA A 476 39.42 -22.21 22.77
C ALA A 476 39.88 -22.96 21.50
N SER A 477 39.23 -22.72 20.38
CA SER A 477 39.64 -23.30 19.09
C SER A 477 40.94 -22.71 18.54
N GLU A 478 41.14 -21.41 18.72
CA GLU A 478 42.36 -20.70 18.30
C GLU A 478 43.55 -20.97 19.23
N ASN A 479 43.28 -21.26 20.51
CA ASN A 479 44.32 -21.43 21.54
C ASN A 479 44.14 -22.71 22.38
N PRO A 480 44.06 -23.91 21.77
CA PRO A 480 43.75 -25.15 22.49
C PRO A 480 44.75 -25.52 23.57
N GLY A 481 46.04 -25.22 23.33
CA GLY A 481 47.11 -25.44 24.31
C GLY A 481 46.97 -24.56 25.54
N LEU A 482 46.59 -23.29 25.37
CA LEU A 482 46.41 -22.33 26.46
C LEU A 482 45.20 -22.68 27.30
N VAL A 483 44.08 -23.06 26.67
CA VAL A 483 42.86 -23.47 27.38
C VAL A 483 43.11 -24.75 28.19
N LYS A 484 43.77 -25.74 27.59
CA LYS A 484 44.18 -26.96 28.29
C LYS A 484 45.09 -26.63 29.48
N PHE A 485 46.03 -25.71 29.31
CA PHE A 485 46.92 -25.24 30.37
C PHE A 485 46.13 -24.57 31.51
N ILE A 486 45.21 -23.65 31.20
CA ILE A 486 44.34 -22.98 32.19
C ILE A 486 43.49 -24.02 32.95
N VAL A 487 42.85 -24.93 32.26
CA VAL A 487 42.01 -25.98 32.88
C VAL A 487 42.87 -26.92 33.75
N THR A 488 44.05 -27.32 33.27
CA THR A 488 45.00 -28.16 34.04
C THR A 488 45.52 -27.42 35.26
N GLY A 489 45.89 -26.16 35.12
CA GLY A 489 46.35 -25.31 36.22
C GLY A 489 45.29 -25.14 37.31
N LEU A 490 44.02 -24.98 36.92
CA LEU A 490 42.88 -24.95 37.85
C LEU A 490 42.70 -26.27 38.59
N ASN A 491 42.88 -27.40 37.90
CA ASN A 491 42.75 -28.74 38.48
C ASN A 491 43.93 -29.05 39.47
N VAL A 492 45.15 -28.66 39.11
CA VAL A 492 46.35 -28.82 39.98
C VAL A 492 46.29 -27.84 41.16
N GLY A 493 45.85 -26.58 40.91
CA GLY A 493 45.64 -25.57 41.96
C GLY A 493 44.64 -25.99 43.02
N ALA A 494 43.66 -26.86 42.67
CA ALA A 494 42.73 -27.42 43.64
C ALA A 494 43.40 -28.23 44.75
N VAL A 495 44.48 -28.92 44.44
CA VAL A 495 45.24 -29.72 45.40
C VAL A 495 46.19 -28.82 46.24
N ALA A 496 46.71 -27.74 45.65
CA ALA A 496 47.64 -26.83 46.32
C ALA A 496 46.98 -25.72 47.16
N ARG A 497 45.72 -25.43 46.97
CA ARG A 497 44.96 -24.37 47.65
C ARG A 497 45.04 -24.39 49.20
N PRO A 498 45.02 -25.54 49.89
CA PRO A 498 45.12 -25.56 51.34
C PRO A 498 46.46 -24.99 51.83
N VAL A 499 47.55 -25.22 51.14
CA VAL A 499 48.89 -24.80 51.54
C VAL A 499 49.07 -23.29 51.34
N VAL A 500 48.56 -22.73 50.26
CA VAL A 500 48.70 -21.31 49.91
C VAL A 500 47.80 -20.43 50.80
N THR A 501 46.60 -20.91 51.14
CA THR A 501 45.65 -20.14 51.97
C THR A 501 46.18 -20.02 53.41
N LEU A 502 46.83 -21.02 53.93
CA LEU A 502 47.46 -20.98 55.24
C LEU A 502 48.66 -20.01 55.31
N SER A 503 49.44 -19.90 54.26
CA SER A 503 50.56 -18.96 54.16
C SER A 503 50.11 -17.48 53.99
N LEU A 504 49.00 -17.23 53.27
CA LEU A 504 48.45 -15.90 53.07
C LEU A 504 47.68 -15.37 54.33
N LEU A 505 47.09 -16.24 55.12
CA LEU A 505 46.46 -15.88 56.40
C LEU A 505 47.49 -15.45 57.44
N GLY A 506 48.71 -15.96 57.35
CA GLY A 506 49.81 -15.55 58.20
C GLY A 506 50.51 -14.22 57.80
N ALA A 507 50.40 -13.83 56.53
CA ALA A 507 51.04 -12.62 56.00
C ALA A 507 50.07 -11.43 55.77
N GLY A 508 48.76 -11.62 55.92
CA GLY A 508 47.72 -10.73 55.41
C GLY A 508 47.25 -9.61 56.32
N ALA A 509 48.02 -9.26 57.39
CA ALA A 509 47.61 -8.13 58.27
C ALA A 509 48.18 -6.76 57.85
N ALA A 510 48.98 -6.67 56.81
CA ALA A 510 49.63 -5.42 56.46
C ALA A 510 49.66 -5.17 54.94
N LEU A 511 48.57 -4.80 54.32
CA LEU A 511 48.57 -4.04 53.05
C LEU A 511 47.12 -3.70 52.65
N VAL A 512 46.55 -2.64 53.24
CA VAL A 512 45.42 -1.88 52.60
C VAL A 512 45.98 -0.52 52.25
N PRO A 513 46.28 -0.21 50.97
CA PRO A 513 46.48 1.19 50.61
C PRO A 513 45.10 1.83 50.44
N ALA A 514 44.88 2.89 51.16
CA ALA A 514 43.82 3.85 50.92
C ALA A 514 44.01 4.45 49.52
N ALA A 515 43.18 4.06 48.56
CA ALA A 515 43.11 4.69 47.26
C ALA A 515 41.86 5.56 47.20
N GLY A 516 42.14 6.86 47.33
CA GLY A 516 41.20 7.94 47.07
C GLY A 516 40.72 7.97 45.62
N ALA A 517 39.62 8.66 45.46
CA ALA A 517 38.88 8.90 44.25
C ALA A 517 39.73 9.26 43.04
N GLY A 518 39.36 8.72 41.87
CA GLY A 518 39.74 9.23 40.56
C GLY A 518 40.73 8.38 39.75
N ALA A 519 40.30 7.22 39.34
CA ALA A 519 40.96 6.56 38.22
C ALA A 519 39.88 5.86 37.35
N GLY A 520 39.76 6.32 36.10
CA GLY A 520 38.83 5.81 35.11
C GLY A 520 39.00 4.32 34.81
N ALA A 521 38.10 3.76 34.06
CA ALA A 521 37.93 2.34 33.73
C ALA A 521 39.22 1.56 33.37
N ALA A 522 40.24 2.25 32.89
CA ALA A 522 41.55 1.68 32.56
C ALA A 522 42.35 1.18 33.78
N GLY A 523 42.24 1.85 34.94
CA GLY A 523 42.97 1.45 36.16
C GLY A 523 42.39 0.18 36.80
N GLY A 524 41.13 -0.06 36.64
CA GLY A 524 40.46 -1.25 37.17
C GLY A 524 40.80 -2.56 36.45
N LEU A 525 40.97 -2.51 35.13
CA LEU A 525 41.37 -3.64 34.30
C LEU A 525 42.81 -4.09 34.58
N SER A 526 43.76 -3.15 34.80
CA SER A 526 45.17 -3.48 35.08
C SER A 526 45.33 -4.27 36.38
N VAL A 527 44.59 -3.96 37.42
CA VAL A 527 44.65 -4.68 38.70
C VAL A 527 44.09 -6.10 38.56
N LEU A 528 43.06 -6.30 37.75
CA LEU A 528 42.40 -7.59 37.55
C LEU A 528 43.24 -8.54 36.71
N VAL A 529 43.88 -8.02 35.65
CA VAL A 529 44.84 -8.75 34.83
C VAL A 529 46.09 -9.11 35.65
N HIS A 530 46.50 -8.21 36.54
CA HIS A 530 47.63 -8.49 37.44
C HIS A 530 47.31 -9.59 38.46
N GLN A 531 46.14 -9.58 39.10
CA GLN A 531 45.74 -10.63 40.02
C GLN A 531 45.53 -12.01 39.36
N MET A 532 44.99 -12.06 38.15
CA MET A 532 44.91 -13.31 37.39
C MET A 532 46.30 -13.71 36.86
N GLY A 533 47.10 -12.74 36.42
CA GLY A 533 48.47 -12.96 36.01
C GLY A 533 49.27 -13.62 37.10
N ASP A 534 49.21 -13.13 38.32
CA ASP A 534 49.92 -13.67 39.46
C ASP A 534 49.48 -15.10 39.80
N TYR A 535 48.17 -15.42 39.73
CA TYR A 535 47.67 -16.78 39.97
C TYR A 535 48.08 -17.78 38.90
N VAL A 536 48.01 -17.38 37.61
CA VAL A 536 48.39 -18.23 36.47
C VAL A 536 49.92 -18.33 36.36
N VAL A 537 50.64 -17.23 36.60
CA VAL A 537 52.10 -17.23 36.61
C VAL A 537 52.63 -18.12 37.73
N TRP A 538 52.03 -18.07 38.94
CA TRP A 538 52.47 -18.89 40.04
C TRP A 538 52.20 -20.39 39.84
N ALA A 539 51.09 -20.75 39.22
CA ALA A 539 50.74 -22.14 38.88
C ALA A 539 51.54 -22.66 37.66
N ALA A 540 52.04 -21.78 36.82
CA ALA A 540 52.62 -22.09 35.52
C ALA A 540 54.15 -21.89 35.44
N ALA A 541 54.75 -21.16 36.35
CA ALA A 541 56.14 -20.79 36.34
C ALA A 541 57.17 -21.98 36.19
N PRO A 542 56.81 -23.19 36.63
CA PRO A 542 57.72 -24.33 36.40
C PRO A 542 57.65 -24.96 35.01
N LEU A 543 56.63 -24.59 34.16
CA LEU A 543 56.29 -25.38 32.98
C LEU A 543 56.47 -24.68 31.63
N VAL A 544 56.68 -23.37 31.57
CA VAL A 544 56.74 -22.62 30.29
C VAL A 544 57.72 -21.46 30.37
N GLY A 545 58.51 -21.24 29.32
CA GLY A 545 59.51 -20.14 29.26
C GLY A 545 58.82 -18.76 29.21
N GLU A 546 59.51 -17.74 29.79
CA GLU A 546 58.97 -16.37 30.02
C GLU A 546 58.38 -15.66 28.80
N GLY A 547 58.86 -15.94 27.59
CA GLY A 547 58.35 -15.30 26.36
C GLY A 547 57.00 -15.81 25.89
N ALA A 548 56.68 -17.09 26.09
CA ALA A 548 55.39 -17.68 25.67
C ALA A 548 54.24 -17.30 26.63
N LEU A 549 54.55 -17.07 27.91
CA LEU A 549 53.59 -16.59 28.90
C LEU A 549 53.11 -15.17 28.59
N GLY A 550 54.01 -14.27 28.15
CA GLY A 550 53.62 -12.90 27.80
C GLY A 550 52.61 -12.79 26.66
N LEU A 551 52.80 -13.60 25.61
CA LEU A 551 51.86 -13.65 24.47
C LEU A 551 50.50 -14.29 24.85
N ALA A 552 50.54 -15.33 25.68
CA ALA A 552 49.32 -15.99 26.17
C ALA A 552 48.46 -15.05 27.03
N PHE A 553 49.08 -14.25 27.89
CA PHE A 553 48.40 -13.24 28.70
C PHE A 553 47.82 -12.10 27.89
N ALA A 554 48.48 -11.66 26.80
CA ALA A 554 47.96 -10.67 25.91
C ALA A 554 46.64 -11.14 25.23
N GLY A 555 46.59 -12.41 24.79
CA GLY A 555 45.38 -13.01 24.22
C GLY A 555 44.21 -13.08 25.20
N VAL A 556 44.43 -13.51 26.44
CA VAL A 556 43.42 -13.56 27.49
C VAL A 556 42.93 -12.16 27.85
N ARG A 557 43.81 -11.19 27.94
CA ARG A 557 43.46 -9.80 28.21
C ARG A 557 42.52 -9.25 27.13
N THR A 558 42.89 -9.45 25.85
CA THR A 558 42.07 -9.00 24.71
C THR A 558 40.70 -9.69 24.69
N LEU A 559 40.62 -10.98 25.06
CA LEU A 559 39.35 -11.67 25.22
C LEU A 559 38.49 -11.04 26.31
N ILE A 560 39.06 -10.82 27.50
CA ILE A 560 38.33 -10.20 28.60
C ILE A 560 37.85 -8.81 28.23
N GLU A 561 38.70 -7.98 27.63
CA GLU A 561 38.32 -6.65 27.14
C GLU A 561 37.15 -6.71 26.14
N ARG A 562 37.15 -7.68 25.21
CA ARG A 562 36.02 -7.93 24.27
C ARG A 562 34.74 -8.34 24.98
N LEU A 563 34.83 -9.23 25.98
CA LEU A 563 33.66 -9.65 26.74
C LEU A 563 33.02 -8.48 27.51
N PHE A 564 33.83 -7.63 28.14
CA PHE A 564 33.34 -6.42 28.81
C PHE A 564 32.74 -5.41 27.83
N ALA A 565 33.41 -5.19 26.71
CA ALA A 565 32.88 -4.31 25.66
C ALA A 565 31.56 -4.85 25.07
N GLY A 566 31.47 -6.17 24.84
CA GLY A 566 30.26 -6.84 24.38
C GLY A 566 29.10 -6.69 25.37
N TRP A 567 29.36 -6.85 26.66
CA TRP A 567 28.35 -6.62 27.70
C TRP A 567 27.86 -5.17 27.70
N SER A 568 28.79 -4.21 27.67
CA SER A 568 28.44 -2.79 27.68
C SER A 568 27.63 -2.39 26.43
N ALA A 569 28.02 -2.90 25.27
CA ALA A 569 27.29 -2.65 24.03
C ALA A 569 25.87 -3.22 24.06
N GLU A 570 25.72 -4.49 24.46
CA GLU A 570 24.42 -5.15 24.58
C GLU A 570 23.53 -4.49 25.63
N ARG A 571 24.10 -4.15 26.81
CA ARG A 571 23.36 -3.47 27.87
C ARG A 571 22.89 -2.10 27.43
N SER A 572 23.79 -1.32 26.78
CA SER A 572 23.42 0.00 26.24
C SER A 572 22.28 -0.11 25.22
N ARG A 573 22.35 -1.11 24.34
CA ARG A 573 21.28 -1.37 23.35
C ARG A 573 19.94 -1.63 24.04
N ILE A 574 19.89 -2.54 25.00
CA ILE A 574 18.65 -2.88 25.75
C ILE A 574 18.09 -1.66 26.45
N LEU A 575 18.93 -0.83 27.07
CA LEU A 575 18.47 0.37 27.78
C LEU A 575 17.97 1.45 26.82
N VAL A 576 18.62 1.63 25.68
CA VAL A 576 18.17 2.55 24.64
C VAL A 576 16.86 2.08 24.04
N ASP A 577 16.73 0.78 23.72
CA ASP A 577 15.48 0.20 23.22
C ASP A 577 14.33 0.42 24.24
N THR A 578 14.60 0.17 25.53
CA THR A 578 13.61 0.40 26.61
C THR A 578 13.20 1.88 26.70
N LEU A 579 14.15 2.80 26.52
CA LEU A 579 13.88 4.24 26.53
C LEU A 579 13.05 4.66 25.31
N HIS A 580 13.36 4.12 24.14
CA HIS A 580 12.58 4.35 22.92
C HIS A 580 11.14 3.84 23.07
N ASP A 581 10.95 2.63 23.59
CA ASP A 581 9.62 2.05 23.81
C ASP A 581 8.77 2.92 24.76
N VAL A 582 9.38 3.44 25.82
CA VAL A 582 8.69 4.31 26.79
C VAL A 582 8.28 5.64 26.17
N VAL A 583 9.18 6.29 25.41
CA VAL A 583 8.96 7.65 24.90
C VAL A 583 8.22 7.65 23.57
N LEU A 584 8.68 6.86 22.61
CA LEU A 584 8.17 6.88 21.23
C LEU A 584 6.95 5.97 21.06
N GLY A 585 6.87 4.85 21.82
CA GLY A 585 5.82 3.86 21.64
C GLY A 585 5.72 3.42 20.17
N ASP A 586 4.50 3.33 19.64
CA ASP A 586 4.24 2.93 18.26
C ASP A 586 4.54 4.04 17.22
N GLY A 587 4.90 5.25 17.66
CA GLY A 587 5.11 6.42 16.78
C GLY A 587 6.20 6.21 15.73
N VAL A 588 7.25 5.43 16.03
CA VAL A 588 8.32 5.12 15.06
C VAL A 588 7.80 4.20 13.95
N GLU A 589 7.01 3.20 14.31
CA GLU A 589 6.43 2.26 13.34
C GLU A 589 5.43 2.99 12.43
N GLU A 590 4.59 3.85 13.00
CA GLU A 590 3.63 4.65 12.25
C GLU A 590 4.35 5.59 11.27
N LEU A 591 5.36 6.31 11.74
CA LEU A 591 6.16 7.20 10.90
C LEU A 591 6.91 6.43 9.82
N GLY A 592 7.45 5.26 10.13
CA GLY A 592 8.07 4.34 9.17
C GLY A 592 7.09 3.86 8.11
N ARG A 593 5.86 3.53 8.50
CA ARG A 593 4.77 3.12 7.60
C ARG A 593 4.38 4.24 6.63
N LEU A 594 4.23 5.49 7.11
CA LEU A 594 3.92 6.65 6.28
C LEU A 594 5.10 7.00 5.35
N ALA A 595 6.32 6.95 5.84
CA ALA A 595 7.53 7.18 5.05
C ALA A 595 7.73 6.13 3.93
N ALA A 596 7.28 4.89 4.15
CA ALA A 596 7.38 3.80 3.18
C ALA A 596 6.22 3.77 2.17
N ALA A 597 5.22 4.63 2.29
CA ALA A 597 4.00 4.62 1.49
C ALA A 597 4.26 4.55 -0.02
N ALA A 598 5.20 5.36 -0.53
CA ALA A 598 5.56 5.38 -1.95
C ALA A 598 6.24 4.10 -2.46
N ARG A 599 6.78 3.27 -1.56
CA ARG A 599 7.50 2.03 -1.89
C ARG A 599 6.61 0.79 -1.82
N ARG A 600 5.34 0.96 -1.54
CA ARG A 600 4.39 -0.16 -1.52
C ARG A 600 4.29 -0.79 -2.91
N PRO A 601 4.24 -2.12 -3.00
CA PRO A 601 4.13 -2.83 -4.28
C PRO A 601 2.87 -2.43 -5.05
N GLU A 602 1.78 -2.08 -4.35
CA GLU A 602 0.54 -1.61 -4.93
C GLU A 602 0.73 -0.33 -5.76
N VAL A 603 1.56 0.62 -5.28
CA VAL A 603 1.87 1.86 -6.02
C VAL A 603 2.59 1.56 -7.33
N ALA A 604 3.56 0.66 -7.31
CA ALA A 604 4.27 0.23 -8.51
C ALA A 604 3.32 -0.49 -9.49
N ARG A 605 2.43 -1.35 -8.96
CA ARG A 605 1.45 -2.07 -9.78
C ARG A 605 0.43 -1.13 -10.42
N VAL A 606 -0.09 -0.13 -9.69
CA VAL A 606 -0.98 0.90 -10.26
C VAL A 606 -0.29 1.65 -11.40
N ARG A 607 0.97 2.06 -11.24
CA ARG A 607 1.73 2.72 -12.32
C ARG A 607 1.89 1.83 -13.56
N GLN A 608 2.13 0.55 -13.37
CA GLN A 608 2.20 -0.42 -14.46
C GLN A 608 0.86 -0.52 -15.19
N LEU A 609 -0.25 -0.69 -14.45
CA LEU A 609 -1.59 -0.78 -15.03
C LEU A 609 -1.97 0.48 -15.82
N LEU A 610 -1.64 1.68 -15.29
CA LEU A 610 -1.85 2.94 -16.02
C LEU A 610 -1.06 2.98 -17.34
N SER A 611 0.19 2.51 -17.34
CA SER A 611 1.00 2.41 -18.55
C SER A 611 0.41 1.42 -19.57
N ASP A 612 -0.06 0.27 -19.10
CA ASP A 612 -0.66 -0.77 -19.94
C ASP A 612 -1.97 -0.27 -20.56
N CYS A 613 -2.87 0.30 -19.74
CA CYS A 613 -4.12 0.91 -20.22
C CYS A 613 -3.88 2.09 -21.17
N GLY A 614 -2.84 2.89 -20.93
CA GLY A 614 -2.47 4.01 -21.81
C GLY A 614 -2.03 3.57 -23.19
N ARG A 615 -1.25 2.51 -23.31
CA ARG A 615 -0.82 1.93 -24.59
C ARG A 615 -2.00 1.41 -25.42
N GLU A 616 -2.98 0.81 -24.76
CA GLU A 616 -4.16 0.26 -25.40
C GLU A 616 -5.21 1.31 -25.82
N CYS A 617 -5.22 2.47 -25.18
CA CYS A 617 -6.08 3.60 -25.59
C CYS A 617 -5.54 4.33 -26.83
N HIS A 618 -4.27 4.15 -27.16
CA HIS A 618 -3.63 4.78 -28.33
C HIS A 618 -3.46 3.83 -29.52
N ALA A 619 -3.67 2.52 -29.33
CA ALA A 619 -3.66 1.50 -30.37
C ALA A 619 -5.05 1.31 -30.98
#